data_2d2ecdd383ee0dee55f5097810d722e1
#
_entry.id   2d2ecdd383ee0dee55f5097810d722e1
#
_cell.length_a   1.000
_cell.length_b   1.000
_cell.length_c   1.000
_cell.angle_alpha   90.00
_cell.angle_beta   90.00
_cell.angle_gamma   90.00
#
_symmetry.space_group_name_H-M   'P 1'
#
loop_
_entity.id
_entity.type
_entity.pdbx_description
1 polymer ?
#
loop_
_entity_poly.entity_id
_entity_poly.type
_entity_poly.pdbx_seq_one_letter_code
_entity_poly.pdbx_strand_id
1 'polypeptide(L)'
;MYDRLLGIGDDHWIEDDRGDKAFLVDGKALRLRDTWELKDAQGRVLVGIHRKMFALRDTMVIERAGEPLATVRRKRLSLLRNHYLITLADGTELDVSGKILDREFAVEYDGELLAVVSRRLLTVRDTYGIDIVREDADPALLIALTVCVIHLAEKEREDE
;
A
#
# COMPACT_ATOMS: atom_id res chain seq x y z
N MET A 1 -2.42 -15.33 -4.12
CA MET A 1 -1.03 -14.89 -4.40
C MET A 1 -0.45 -14.38 -3.11
N TYR A 2 0.74 -14.82 -2.80
CA TYR A 2 1.46 -14.48 -1.58
C TYR A 2 2.71 -13.70 -1.95
N ASP A 3 2.72 -12.42 -1.65
CA ASP A 3 3.84 -11.54 -1.97
C ASP A 3 4.60 -11.18 -0.69
N ARG A 4 5.91 -11.20 -0.78
CA ARG A 4 6.81 -10.92 0.33
C ARG A 4 7.48 -9.56 0.11
N LEU A 5 7.27 -8.63 1.01
CA LEU A 5 7.85 -7.30 0.92
C LEU A 5 9.16 -7.24 1.71
N LEU A 6 10.25 -7.05 0.99
CA LEU A 6 11.60 -6.91 1.54
C LEU A 6 12.03 -5.45 1.46
N GLY A 7 12.26 -4.81 2.60
CA GLY A 7 12.75 -3.44 2.66
C GLY A 7 14.27 -3.37 2.61
N ILE A 8 14.81 -2.65 1.62
CA ILE A 8 16.23 -2.31 1.53
C ILE A 8 16.36 -0.79 1.35
N GLY A 9 16.58 -0.06 2.43
CA GLY A 9 16.61 1.40 2.37
C GLY A 9 15.25 1.98 1.97
N ASP A 10 15.24 2.90 1.01
CA ASP A 10 14.01 3.50 0.48
C ASP A 10 13.35 2.66 -0.62
N ASP A 11 14.04 1.61 -1.07
CA ASP A 11 13.54 0.68 -2.09
C ASP A 11 13.06 -0.60 -1.44
N HIS A 12 11.90 -1.09 -1.89
CA HIS A 12 11.31 -2.32 -1.38
C HIS A 12 11.05 -3.29 -2.53
N TRP A 13 11.69 -4.46 -2.48
CA TRP A 13 11.40 -5.56 -3.39
C TRP A 13 10.27 -6.40 -2.86
N ILE A 14 9.37 -6.82 -3.77
CA ILE A 14 8.28 -7.72 -3.48
C ILE A 14 8.54 -9.00 -4.25
N GLU A 15 8.63 -10.09 -3.52
CA GLU A 15 8.80 -11.43 -4.07
C GLU A 15 7.47 -12.15 -4.14
N ASP A 16 7.30 -12.98 -5.17
CA ASP A 16 6.15 -13.86 -5.29
C ASP A 16 6.28 -15.09 -4.36
N ASP A 17 5.30 -15.98 -4.43
CA ASP A 17 5.27 -17.21 -3.63
C ASP A 17 6.43 -18.19 -3.93
N ARG A 18 7.13 -17.99 -5.04
CA ARG A 18 8.31 -18.77 -5.43
C ARG A 18 9.61 -18.16 -4.96
N GLY A 19 9.57 -16.93 -4.44
CA GLY A 19 10.75 -16.17 -4.04
C GLY A 19 11.37 -15.37 -5.17
N ASP A 20 10.72 -15.27 -6.32
CA ASP A 20 11.18 -14.44 -7.44
C ASP A 20 10.75 -12.98 -7.25
N LYS A 21 11.65 -12.06 -7.60
CA LYS A 21 11.34 -10.62 -7.54
C LYS A 21 10.26 -10.28 -8.57
N ALA A 22 9.08 -9.90 -8.09
CA ALA A 22 7.93 -9.57 -8.92
C ALA A 22 7.76 -8.06 -9.11
N PHE A 23 7.97 -7.28 -8.04
CA PHE A 23 7.77 -5.83 -8.06
C PHE A 23 8.87 -5.10 -7.28
N LEU A 24 9.07 -3.83 -7.62
CA LEU A 24 9.93 -2.91 -6.91
C LEU A 24 9.14 -1.65 -6.55
N VAL A 25 9.12 -1.31 -5.27
CA VAL A 25 8.71 0.03 -4.81
C VAL A 25 9.95 0.91 -4.81
N ASP A 26 10.03 1.85 -5.72
CA ASP A 26 11.19 2.73 -5.91
C ASP A 26 10.89 4.13 -5.37
N GLY A 27 11.50 4.47 -4.24
CA GLY A 27 11.40 5.78 -3.62
C GLY A 27 12.49 6.77 -4.07
N LYS A 28 13.54 6.30 -4.76
CA LYS A 28 14.69 7.12 -5.17
C LYS A 28 14.51 7.77 -6.54
N ALA A 29 13.66 7.20 -7.38
CA ALA A 29 13.47 7.66 -8.76
C ALA A 29 12.97 9.11 -8.84
N LEU A 30 12.22 9.53 -7.84
CA LEU A 30 11.64 10.86 -7.77
C LEU A 30 11.98 11.47 -6.40
N ARG A 31 13.04 12.25 -6.33
CA ARG A 31 13.49 12.96 -5.11
C ARG A 31 12.52 14.05 -4.61
N LEU A 32 11.27 13.97 -5.03
CA LEU A 32 10.21 14.86 -4.63
C LEU A 32 9.39 14.22 -3.52
N ARG A 33 9.06 15.00 -2.54
CA ARG A 33 8.36 14.68 -1.29
C ARG A 33 7.30 13.58 -1.44
N ASP A 34 7.49 12.49 -0.71
CA ASP A 34 6.49 11.43 -0.57
C ASP A 34 5.98 10.91 -1.93
N THR A 35 6.91 10.58 -2.82
CA THR A 35 6.61 10.04 -4.16
C THR A 35 7.33 8.72 -4.36
N TRP A 36 6.61 7.72 -4.85
CA TRP A 36 7.14 6.39 -5.16
C TRP A 36 6.61 5.93 -6.50
N GLU A 37 7.35 5.01 -7.11
CA GLU A 37 6.90 4.26 -8.27
C GLU A 37 6.90 2.78 -7.95
N LEU A 38 5.80 2.08 -8.28
CA LEU A 38 5.77 0.62 -8.28
C LEU A 38 6.13 0.15 -9.69
N LYS A 39 7.19 -0.64 -9.78
CA LYS A 39 7.72 -1.19 -11.02
C LYS A 39 7.59 -2.70 -11.05
N ASP A 40 7.50 -3.26 -12.26
CA ASP A 40 7.63 -4.71 -12.43
C ASP A 40 9.10 -5.16 -12.37
N ALA A 41 9.33 -6.47 -12.48
CA ALA A 41 10.67 -7.04 -12.45
C ALA A 41 11.57 -6.57 -13.62
N GLN A 42 10.98 -6.05 -14.71
CA GLN A 42 11.69 -5.51 -15.87
C GLN A 42 11.93 -4.00 -15.76
N GLY A 43 11.54 -3.37 -14.65
CA GLY A 43 11.73 -1.94 -14.42
C GLY A 43 10.67 -1.03 -15.05
N ARG A 44 9.57 -1.60 -15.58
CA ARG A 44 8.46 -0.80 -16.12
C ARG A 44 7.60 -0.26 -14.98
N VAL A 45 7.26 1.03 -15.04
CA VAL A 45 6.38 1.66 -14.06
C VAL A 45 4.95 1.17 -14.24
N LEU A 46 4.39 0.56 -13.21
CA LEU A 46 3.01 0.07 -13.18
C LEU A 46 2.06 1.11 -12.60
N VAL A 47 2.43 1.73 -11.51
CA VAL A 47 1.68 2.80 -10.85
C VAL A 47 2.63 3.80 -10.21
N GLY A 48 2.21 5.06 -10.16
CA GLY A 48 2.85 6.12 -9.38
C GLY A 48 2.06 6.39 -8.10
N ILE A 49 2.76 6.72 -7.04
CA ILE A 49 2.20 7.04 -5.72
C ILE A 49 2.73 8.40 -5.32
N HIS A 50 1.85 9.33 -4.95
CA HIS A 50 2.28 10.63 -4.45
C HIS A 50 1.33 11.18 -3.39
N ARG A 51 1.85 12.08 -2.57
CA ARG A 51 1.05 12.83 -1.61
C ARG A 51 0.27 13.92 -2.34
N LYS A 52 -1.01 14.05 -2.02
CA LYS A 52 -1.84 15.13 -2.57
C LYS A 52 -1.45 16.46 -1.91
N MET A 53 -0.98 17.40 -2.73
CA MET A 53 -0.68 18.77 -2.28
C MET A 53 -1.99 19.54 -2.00
N PHE A 54 -1.96 20.41 -0.99
CA PHE A 54 -3.08 21.27 -0.60
C PHE A 54 -4.35 20.54 -0.14
N ALA A 55 -4.26 19.24 0.19
CA ALA A 55 -5.35 18.56 0.84
C ALA A 55 -5.46 18.98 2.32
N LEU A 56 -6.69 19.13 2.82
CA LEU A 56 -6.94 19.42 4.23
C LEU A 56 -6.48 18.30 5.16
N ARG A 57 -6.17 17.14 4.61
CA ARG A 57 -5.67 15.95 5.31
C ARG A 57 -4.62 15.28 4.47
N ASP A 58 -3.77 14.54 5.15
CA ASP A 58 -2.82 13.66 4.47
C ASP A 58 -3.57 12.65 3.62
N THR A 59 -3.40 12.80 2.32
CA THR A 59 -4.02 11.96 1.32
C THR A 59 -2.96 11.51 0.33
N MET A 60 -2.89 10.21 0.08
CA MET A 60 -2.05 9.64 -0.96
C MET A 60 -2.90 9.36 -2.20
N VAL A 61 -2.32 9.59 -3.36
CA VAL A 61 -2.94 9.33 -4.65
C VAL A 61 -2.14 8.28 -5.39
N ILE A 62 -2.84 7.29 -5.95
CA ILE A 62 -2.27 6.25 -6.81
C ILE A 62 -2.73 6.53 -8.24
N GLU A 63 -1.79 6.58 -9.17
CA GLU A 63 -2.01 6.87 -10.57
C GLU A 63 -1.45 5.78 -11.48
N ARG A 64 -2.10 5.59 -12.63
CA ARG A 64 -1.58 4.77 -13.72
C ARG A 64 -1.61 5.57 -15.01
N ALA A 65 -0.45 5.71 -15.64
CA ALA A 65 -0.30 6.51 -16.88
C ALA A 65 -0.89 7.94 -16.76
N GLY A 66 -0.72 8.58 -15.60
CA GLY A 66 -1.22 9.92 -15.32
C GLY A 66 -2.69 9.99 -14.92
N GLU A 67 -3.42 8.87 -14.93
CA GLU A 67 -4.82 8.81 -14.55
C GLU A 67 -4.98 8.32 -13.10
N PRO A 68 -5.74 9.03 -12.24
CA PRO A 68 -5.98 8.60 -10.87
C PRO A 68 -6.69 7.24 -10.81
N LEU A 69 -6.13 6.30 -10.04
CA LEU A 69 -6.76 5.01 -9.75
C LEU A 69 -7.46 4.99 -8.40
N ALA A 70 -6.83 5.59 -7.39
CA ALA A 70 -7.33 5.56 -6.03
C ALA A 70 -6.76 6.69 -5.20
N THR A 71 -7.47 7.04 -4.13
CA THR A 71 -6.97 7.89 -3.04
C THR A 71 -7.02 7.12 -1.74
N VAL A 72 -6.05 7.35 -0.87
CA VAL A 72 -5.94 6.74 0.45
C VAL A 72 -5.88 7.83 1.50
N ARG A 73 -6.76 7.79 2.49
CA ARG A 73 -6.81 8.75 3.59
C ARG A 73 -7.25 8.10 4.89
N ARG A 74 -6.92 8.71 6.01
CA ARG A 74 -7.42 8.27 7.31
C ARG A 74 -8.93 8.51 7.43
N LYS A 75 -9.65 7.56 8.01
CA LYS A 75 -11.08 7.68 8.30
C LYS A 75 -11.32 8.60 9.49
N ARG A 76 -12.08 9.69 9.28
CA ARG A 76 -12.19 10.82 10.23
C ARG A 76 -12.89 10.52 11.53
N LEU A 77 -13.89 9.65 11.52
CA LEU A 77 -14.79 9.42 12.65
C LEU A 77 -14.48 8.13 13.40
N SER A 78 -13.35 7.51 13.12
CA SER A 78 -12.95 6.32 13.85
C SER A 78 -12.31 6.71 15.18
N LEU A 79 -12.92 6.25 16.27
CA LEU A 79 -12.29 6.27 17.60
C LEU A 79 -11.09 5.30 17.66
N LEU A 80 -10.98 4.43 16.66
CA LEU A 80 -9.89 3.48 16.47
C LEU A 80 -8.84 4.13 15.58
N ARG A 81 -7.63 4.26 16.08
CA ARG A 81 -6.51 4.98 15.43
C ARG A 81 -6.02 4.37 14.11
N ASN A 82 -6.54 3.22 13.69
CA ASN A 82 -6.00 2.42 12.61
C ASN A 82 -7.00 2.12 11.49
N HIS A 83 -7.83 3.10 11.14
CA HIS A 83 -8.80 2.97 10.04
C HIS A 83 -8.47 3.92 8.90
N TYR A 84 -8.33 3.36 7.71
CA TYR A 84 -8.11 4.11 6.47
C TYR A 84 -9.21 3.84 5.48
N LEU A 85 -9.53 4.84 4.67
CA LEU A 85 -10.50 4.76 3.60
C LEU A 85 -9.77 4.89 2.26
N ILE A 86 -10.06 3.96 1.38
CA ILE A 86 -9.59 3.97 0.02
C ILE A 86 -10.79 4.26 -0.88
N THR A 87 -10.68 5.28 -1.72
CA THR A 87 -11.69 5.60 -2.74
C THR A 87 -11.10 5.34 -4.11
N LEU A 88 -11.66 4.38 -4.85
CA LEU A 88 -11.27 4.08 -6.22
C LEU A 88 -11.80 5.15 -7.18
N ALA A 89 -11.27 5.19 -8.41
CA ALA A 89 -11.67 6.17 -9.42
C ALA A 89 -13.15 6.10 -9.80
N ASP A 90 -13.77 4.92 -9.71
CA ASP A 90 -15.20 4.70 -9.95
C ASP A 90 -16.11 5.05 -8.75
N GLY A 91 -15.53 5.52 -7.65
CA GLY A 91 -16.24 5.84 -6.42
C GLY A 91 -16.39 4.68 -5.43
N THR A 92 -15.94 3.48 -5.78
CA THR A 92 -15.92 2.34 -4.86
C THR A 92 -15.06 2.64 -3.64
N GLU A 93 -15.57 2.34 -2.46
CA GLU A 93 -14.85 2.54 -1.22
C GLU A 93 -14.36 1.21 -0.64
N LEU A 94 -13.09 1.16 -0.26
CA LEU A 94 -12.48 0.04 0.45
C LEU A 94 -12.13 0.47 1.86
N ASP A 95 -12.30 -0.43 2.81
CA ASP A 95 -11.92 -0.21 4.20
C ASP A 95 -10.60 -0.92 4.53
N VAL A 96 -9.75 -0.23 5.28
CA VAL A 96 -8.53 -0.82 5.83
C VAL A 96 -8.59 -0.72 7.35
N SER A 97 -8.42 -1.84 8.01
CA SER A 97 -8.46 -1.90 9.47
C SER A 97 -7.46 -2.92 10.03
N GLY A 98 -6.98 -2.63 11.23
CA GLY A 98 -6.06 -3.49 11.95
C GLY A 98 -4.91 -2.72 12.60
N LYS A 99 -3.85 -3.43 12.96
CA LYS A 99 -2.64 -2.87 13.57
C LYS A 99 -1.63 -2.53 12.47
N ILE A 100 -1.81 -1.39 11.84
CA ILE A 100 -1.05 -0.99 10.64
C ILE A 100 0.47 -0.93 10.93
N LEU A 101 0.87 -0.31 12.04
CA LEU A 101 2.28 -0.18 12.43
C LEU A 101 2.93 -1.54 12.74
N ASP A 102 2.14 -2.51 13.17
CA ASP A 102 2.60 -3.88 13.39
C ASP A 102 2.60 -4.72 12.10
N ARG A 103 2.16 -4.16 10.99
CA ARG A 103 1.98 -4.88 9.71
C ARG A 103 0.99 -6.04 9.83
N GLU A 104 -0.09 -5.84 10.58
CA GLU A 104 -1.18 -6.79 10.79
C GLU A 104 -2.51 -6.11 10.49
N PHE A 105 -2.94 -6.13 9.23
CA PHE A 105 -4.17 -5.46 8.80
C PHE A 105 -4.80 -6.11 7.57
N ALA A 106 -6.02 -5.74 7.28
CA ALA A 106 -6.79 -6.25 6.15
C ALA A 106 -7.36 -5.11 5.31
N VAL A 107 -7.51 -5.39 4.02
CA VAL A 107 -8.24 -4.54 3.06
C VAL A 107 -9.52 -5.27 2.69
N GLU A 108 -10.65 -4.60 2.86
CA GLU A 108 -11.98 -5.16 2.66
C GLU A 108 -12.84 -4.29 1.74
N TYR A 109 -13.73 -4.94 1.00
CA TYR A 109 -14.79 -4.31 0.23
C TYR A 109 -16.13 -4.90 0.64
N ASP A 110 -17.03 -4.07 1.16
CA ASP A 110 -18.39 -4.47 1.60
C ASP A 110 -18.35 -5.71 2.53
N GLY A 111 -17.39 -5.74 3.46
CA GLY A 111 -17.19 -6.84 4.39
C GLY A 111 -16.45 -8.06 3.81
N GLU A 112 -16.16 -8.08 2.51
CA GLU A 112 -15.39 -9.14 1.88
C GLU A 112 -13.91 -8.83 1.86
N LEU A 113 -13.11 -9.82 2.23
CA LEU A 113 -11.66 -9.71 2.32
C LEU A 113 -11.03 -9.68 0.92
N LEU A 114 -10.23 -8.64 0.63
CA LEU A 114 -9.47 -8.52 -0.62
C LEU A 114 -8.00 -8.88 -0.42
N ALA A 115 -7.41 -8.41 0.67
CA ALA A 115 -6.01 -8.68 0.98
C ALA A 115 -5.78 -8.68 2.48
N VAL A 116 -4.79 -9.44 2.91
CA VAL A 116 -4.30 -9.48 4.29
C VAL A 116 -2.81 -9.18 4.29
N VAL A 117 -2.40 -8.26 5.15
CA VAL A 117 -1.00 -7.97 5.41
C VAL A 117 -0.65 -8.53 6.78
N SER A 118 0.39 -9.34 6.86
CA SER A 118 0.82 -9.95 8.13
C SER A 118 2.31 -10.29 8.15
N ARG A 119 2.95 -10.02 9.29
CA ARG A 119 4.31 -10.49 9.58
C ARG A 119 4.35 -11.99 9.87
N ARG A 120 3.25 -12.55 10.35
CA ARG A 120 3.16 -13.99 10.70
C ARG A 120 3.29 -14.91 9.51
N LEU A 121 3.06 -14.36 8.32
CA LEU A 121 3.22 -15.12 7.08
C LEU A 121 4.69 -15.41 6.75
N LEU A 122 5.64 -14.79 7.45
CA LEU A 122 7.06 -14.87 7.16
C LEU A 122 7.91 -15.16 8.39
N THR A 123 8.99 -15.89 8.18
CA THR A 123 10.00 -16.22 9.21
C THR A 123 11.18 -15.24 9.21
N VAL A 124 11.31 -14.39 8.19
CA VAL A 124 12.41 -13.45 8.05
C VAL A 124 12.08 -12.15 8.81
N ARG A 125 13.02 -11.69 9.60
CA ARG A 125 12.90 -10.47 10.40
C ARG A 125 12.72 -9.24 9.50
N ASP A 126 11.88 -8.30 9.93
CA ASP A 126 11.58 -7.04 9.24
C ASP A 126 10.92 -7.18 7.86
N THR A 127 10.32 -8.33 7.59
CA THR A 127 9.51 -8.56 6.42
C THR A 127 8.05 -8.78 6.80
N TYR A 128 7.16 -8.59 5.83
CA TYR A 128 5.75 -8.94 5.97
C TYR A 128 5.21 -9.46 4.65
N GLY A 129 4.16 -10.27 4.72
CA GLY A 129 3.49 -10.82 3.55
C GLY A 129 2.23 -10.06 3.21
N ILE A 130 1.90 -10.04 1.94
CA ILE A 130 0.61 -9.58 1.43
C ILE A 130 -0.05 -10.79 0.77
N ASP A 131 -1.16 -11.25 1.34
CA ASP A 131 -1.98 -12.30 0.74
C ASP A 131 -3.15 -11.64 0.00
N ILE A 132 -3.16 -11.77 -1.32
CA ILE A 132 -4.24 -11.28 -2.18
C ILE A 132 -5.27 -12.39 -2.32
N VAL A 133 -6.39 -12.22 -1.63
CA VAL A 133 -7.41 -13.26 -1.48
C VAL A 133 -8.24 -13.43 -2.76
N ARG A 134 -8.53 -12.33 -3.48
CA ARG A 134 -9.29 -12.37 -4.72
C ARG A 134 -8.39 -12.46 -5.94
N GLU A 135 -8.60 -13.47 -6.77
CA GLU A 135 -7.81 -13.70 -8.00
C GLU A 135 -8.04 -12.62 -9.06
N ASP A 136 -9.21 -11.97 -9.07
CA ASP A 136 -9.56 -10.90 -10.00
C ASP A 136 -9.07 -9.51 -9.57
N ALA A 137 -8.47 -9.40 -8.39
CA ALA A 137 -7.93 -8.14 -7.90
C ALA A 137 -6.61 -7.77 -8.61
N ASP A 138 -6.40 -6.47 -8.81
CA ASP A 138 -5.16 -5.94 -9.38
C ASP A 138 -4.03 -5.96 -8.32
N PRO A 139 -3.02 -6.84 -8.45
CA PRO A 139 -1.96 -6.93 -7.45
C PRO A 139 -1.17 -5.63 -7.28
N ALA A 140 -0.88 -4.93 -8.38
CA ALA A 140 -0.14 -3.67 -8.35
C ALA A 140 -0.89 -2.60 -7.54
N LEU A 141 -2.20 -2.51 -7.73
CA LEU A 141 -3.05 -1.59 -6.96
C LEU A 141 -3.05 -1.94 -5.47
N LEU A 142 -3.27 -3.20 -5.10
CA LEU A 142 -3.30 -3.63 -3.69
C LEU A 142 -1.95 -3.45 -2.99
N ILE A 143 -0.84 -3.69 -3.68
CA ILE A 143 0.50 -3.41 -3.17
C ILE A 143 0.69 -1.90 -2.94
N ALA A 144 0.32 -1.08 -3.91
CA ALA A 144 0.41 0.37 -3.79
C ALA A 144 -0.45 0.91 -2.64
N LEU A 145 -1.67 0.39 -2.46
CA LEU A 145 -2.54 0.73 -1.33
C LEU A 145 -1.88 0.39 0.01
N THR A 146 -1.26 -0.78 0.11
CA THR A 146 -0.52 -1.22 1.31
C THR A 146 0.61 -0.26 1.64
N VAL A 147 1.41 0.14 0.66
CA VAL A 147 2.50 1.11 0.83
C VAL A 147 1.96 2.45 1.32
N CYS A 148 0.88 2.96 0.73
CA CYS A 148 0.25 4.22 1.15
C CYS A 148 -0.23 4.19 2.61
N VAL A 149 -0.93 3.13 2.99
CA VAL A 149 -1.48 2.97 4.35
C VAL A 149 -0.36 2.93 5.39
N ILE A 150 0.69 2.17 5.13
CA ILE A 150 1.84 2.07 6.03
C ILE A 150 2.54 3.43 6.16
N HIS A 151 2.78 4.10 5.05
CA HIS A 151 3.42 5.42 5.04
C HIS A 151 2.62 6.45 5.84
N LEU A 152 1.30 6.52 5.64
CA LEU A 152 0.44 7.43 6.39
C LEU A 152 0.46 7.13 7.89
N ALA A 153 0.43 5.87 8.28
CA ALA A 153 0.47 5.46 9.68
C ALA A 153 1.81 5.78 10.35
N GLU A 154 2.92 5.59 9.65
CA GLU A 154 4.26 5.94 10.15
C GLU A 154 4.41 7.44 10.33
N LYS A 155 3.95 8.22 9.37
CA LYS A 155 3.98 9.67 9.44
C LYS A 155 3.15 10.21 10.61
N GLU A 156 1.94 9.70 10.82
CA GLU A 156 1.12 10.08 11.98
C GLU A 156 1.84 9.85 13.31
N ARG A 157 2.57 8.74 13.42
CA ARG A 157 3.35 8.45 14.63
C ARG A 157 4.50 9.44 14.83
N GLU A 158 5.13 9.90 13.77
CA GLU A 158 6.21 10.89 13.83
C GLU A 158 5.70 12.29 14.23
N ASP A 159 4.46 12.61 13.85
CA ASP A 159 3.82 13.91 14.15
C ASP A 159 3.19 13.95 15.56
N GLU A 160 3.09 12.83 16.27
CA GLU A 160 2.65 12.74 17.69
C GLU A 160 3.76 13.06 18.67
#